data_39bdffbdda6af56146c61c43b7f20379
#
_entry.id   39bdffbdda6af56146c61c43b7f20379
#
_cell.length_a   1.000
_cell.length_b   1.000
_cell.length_c   1.000
_cell.angle_alpha   90.00
_cell.angle_beta   90.00
_cell.angle_gamma   90.00
#
_symmetry.space_group_name_H-M   'P 1'
#
loop_
_entity.id
_entity.type
_entity.pdbx_description
1 polymer ?
#
loop_
_entity_poly.entity_id
_entity_poly.type
_entity_poly.pdbx_seq_one_letter_code
_entity_poly.pdbx_strand_id
1 'polypeptide(L)'
;MNEKGYTMTDINAGNSFPQQDKFLLQVNEDPLLPIPRLNEFANGGLEAIRFQMWKDRDYLPKVTAVSLEDIDLLDCSKWQGCIPIGTIEFVEKVMKKVYHVSQIKPGNIPLALQQNRFYKRRVAYAPGVEAVRMLYDDWGVDELFVKSYSRLKTDFTGVYKKSDSSEPYASEPMLLVSEVLPMRTDRCSEWRAFVHHGKVLDIKNYSGNPWVLPDRSLVEDMAKTAGDLLKACTVDVMVTDDGETALVEAHNFISCGSYGAELPLPMYKQAFLQEVHCL
;
A
#
# COMPACT_ATOMS: atom_id res chain seq x y z
N MET A 1 4.03 -4.91 -37.45
CA MET A 1 5.12 -4.91 -36.45
C MET A 1 4.60 -5.70 -35.28
N ASN A 2 5.18 -6.86 -34.97
CA ASN A 2 4.68 -7.77 -33.93
C ASN A 2 5.18 -7.31 -32.57
N GLU A 3 4.25 -6.87 -31.74
CA GLU A 3 4.51 -6.73 -30.30
C GLU A 3 4.60 -8.13 -29.68
N LYS A 4 5.81 -8.60 -29.44
CA LYS A 4 6.04 -9.79 -28.64
C LYS A 4 5.89 -9.41 -27.16
N GLY A 5 4.72 -9.65 -26.59
CA GLY A 5 4.54 -9.66 -25.14
C GLY A 5 5.37 -10.79 -24.54
N TYR A 6 6.32 -10.45 -23.68
CA TYR A 6 7.08 -11.43 -22.89
C TYR A 6 6.17 -11.97 -21.78
N THR A 7 5.92 -13.28 -21.79
CA THR A 7 5.29 -13.97 -20.67
C THR A 7 6.37 -14.49 -19.72
N MET A 8 6.05 -14.60 -18.42
CA MET A 8 7.00 -15.11 -17.40
C MET A 8 7.49 -16.55 -17.64
N THR A 9 6.85 -17.31 -18.51
CA THR A 9 7.33 -18.60 -18.98
C THR A 9 8.62 -18.50 -19.79
N ASP A 10 8.87 -17.36 -20.45
CA ASP A 10 10.09 -17.13 -21.21
C ASP A 10 11.31 -16.80 -20.33
N ILE A 11 11.08 -16.41 -19.07
CA ILE A 11 12.13 -16.09 -18.09
C ILE A 11 12.71 -17.37 -17.45
N ASN A 12 11.95 -18.47 -17.44
CA ASN A 12 12.35 -19.73 -16.79
C ASN A 12 12.91 -20.80 -17.73
N ALA A 13 12.91 -20.57 -19.04
CA ALA A 13 13.40 -21.54 -20.01
C ALA A 13 14.86 -21.27 -20.40
N GLY A 14 15.80 -21.59 -19.54
CA GLY A 14 17.17 -21.71 -20.01
C GLY A 14 18.30 -21.17 -19.15
N ASN A 15 18.34 -21.43 -17.83
CA ASN A 15 19.63 -21.55 -17.14
C ASN A 15 19.42 -22.16 -15.73
N SER A 16 20.12 -23.25 -15.47
CA SER A 16 20.08 -24.05 -14.25
C SER A 16 20.84 -23.46 -13.05
N PHE A 17 21.03 -22.16 -13.00
CA PHE A 17 21.49 -21.47 -11.78
C PHE A 17 20.30 -20.77 -11.15
N PRO A 18 20.08 -20.87 -9.83
CA PRO A 18 19.06 -20.09 -9.15
C PRO A 18 19.31 -18.62 -9.43
N GLN A 19 18.36 -17.96 -10.08
CA GLN A 19 18.48 -16.55 -10.41
C GLN A 19 18.64 -15.77 -9.11
N GLN A 20 19.78 -15.11 -8.94
CA GLN A 20 20.09 -14.32 -7.75
C GLN A 20 19.06 -13.20 -7.60
N ASP A 21 18.38 -13.16 -6.46
CA ASP A 21 17.47 -12.05 -6.13
C ASP A 21 18.21 -10.71 -6.20
N LYS A 22 17.55 -9.71 -6.77
CA LYS A 22 18.08 -8.36 -6.92
C LYS A 22 17.13 -7.37 -6.25
N PHE A 23 17.66 -6.49 -5.42
CA PHE A 23 16.87 -5.45 -4.75
C PHE A 23 17.43 -4.07 -5.05
N LEU A 24 16.54 -3.14 -5.38
CA LEU A 24 16.81 -1.71 -5.46
C LEU A 24 16.17 -1.04 -4.25
N LEU A 25 16.99 -0.49 -3.36
CA LEU A 25 16.55 0.20 -2.16
C LEU A 25 16.65 1.71 -2.35
N GLN A 26 15.56 2.42 -2.09
CA GLN A 26 15.57 3.87 -2.18
C GLN A 26 16.42 4.51 -1.09
N VAL A 27 17.30 5.42 -1.46
CA VAL A 27 17.93 6.38 -0.56
C VAL A 27 17.34 7.77 -0.77
N ASN A 28 17.27 8.54 0.30
CA ASN A 28 16.97 9.96 0.25
C ASN A 28 18.28 10.74 0.30
N GLU A 29 18.47 11.64 -0.62
CA GLU A 29 19.54 12.63 -0.57
C GLU A 29 19.09 13.75 0.37
N ASP A 30 19.78 13.89 1.48
CA ASP A 30 19.63 15.05 2.36
C ASP A 30 20.86 15.94 2.16
N PRO A 31 20.70 17.14 1.61
CA PRO A 31 21.82 18.05 1.35
C PRO A 31 22.58 18.46 2.61
N LEU A 32 22.01 18.25 3.79
CA LEU A 32 22.64 18.52 5.08
C LEU A 32 23.46 17.33 5.63
N LEU A 33 23.35 16.15 5.00
CA LEU A 33 24.03 14.95 5.45
C LEU A 33 25.08 14.47 4.45
N PRO A 34 26.28 14.12 4.92
CA PRO A 34 27.37 13.69 4.04
C PRO A 34 27.14 12.30 3.41
N ILE A 35 26.16 11.54 3.88
CA ILE A 35 25.87 10.18 3.43
C ILE A 35 24.36 10.04 3.22
N PRO A 36 23.90 9.57 2.02
CA PRO A 36 22.49 9.29 1.77
C PRO A 36 21.94 8.26 2.77
N ARG A 37 20.73 8.49 3.26
CA ARG A 37 20.04 7.57 4.16
C ARG A 37 19.01 6.75 3.41
N LEU A 38 18.85 5.48 3.82
CA LEU A 38 17.74 4.68 3.32
C LEU A 38 16.41 5.35 3.69
N ASN A 39 15.50 5.37 2.72
CA ASN A 39 14.11 5.69 2.96
C ASN A 39 13.50 4.72 3.99
N GLU A 40 12.50 5.15 4.75
CA GLU A 40 11.89 4.32 5.80
C GLU A 40 11.35 2.98 5.27
N PHE A 41 10.76 2.96 4.07
CA PHE A 41 10.28 1.73 3.42
C PHE A 41 11.43 0.82 3.03
N ALA A 42 12.51 1.38 2.48
CA ALA A 42 13.71 0.65 2.10
C ALA A 42 14.45 0.08 3.30
N ASN A 43 14.43 0.76 4.44
CA ASN A 43 15.05 0.28 5.68
C ASN A 43 14.39 -1.01 6.18
N GLY A 44 13.04 -1.08 6.21
CA GLY A 44 12.32 -2.31 6.56
C GLY A 44 12.65 -3.47 5.61
N GLY A 45 12.76 -3.20 4.31
CA GLY A 45 13.18 -4.19 3.32
C GLY A 45 14.61 -4.68 3.53
N LEU A 46 15.56 -3.78 3.88
CA LEU A 46 16.94 -4.16 4.19
C LEU A 46 17.02 -5.09 5.41
N GLU A 47 16.27 -4.80 6.46
CA GLU A 47 16.23 -5.66 7.65
C GLU A 47 15.67 -7.05 7.31
N ALA A 48 14.63 -7.14 6.48
CA ALA A 48 14.10 -8.41 6.00
C ALA A 48 15.13 -9.20 5.17
N ILE A 49 15.91 -8.53 4.31
CA ILE A 49 17.01 -9.14 3.54
C ILE A 49 18.09 -9.65 4.49
N ARG A 50 18.53 -8.85 5.46
CA ARG A 50 19.55 -9.22 6.46
C ARG A 50 19.11 -10.43 7.28
N PHE A 51 17.86 -10.45 7.72
CA PHE A 51 17.30 -11.58 8.45
C PHE A 51 17.31 -12.86 7.61
N GLN A 52 16.91 -12.77 6.33
CA GLN A 52 16.96 -13.91 5.42
C GLN A 52 18.39 -14.43 5.21
N MET A 53 19.37 -13.54 5.01
CA MET A 53 20.80 -13.91 4.91
C MET A 53 21.35 -14.53 6.20
N TRP A 54 20.88 -14.10 7.35
CA TRP A 54 21.24 -14.70 8.64
C TRP A 54 20.67 -16.11 8.78
N LYS A 55 19.41 -16.31 8.35
CA LYS A 55 18.70 -17.60 8.41
C LYS A 55 19.25 -18.61 7.40
N ASP A 56 19.59 -18.15 6.21
CA ASP A 56 20.12 -18.94 5.11
C ASP A 56 21.46 -18.34 4.64
N ARG A 57 22.55 -18.98 5.00
CA ARG A 57 23.92 -18.50 4.72
C ARG A 57 24.29 -18.54 3.24
N ASP A 58 23.60 -19.34 2.45
CA ASP A 58 23.80 -19.47 1.01
C ASP A 58 22.94 -18.44 0.23
N TYR A 59 22.04 -17.75 0.90
CA TYR A 59 21.24 -16.68 0.31
C TYR A 59 22.06 -15.39 0.16
N LEU A 60 22.53 -15.11 -1.04
CA LEU A 60 23.38 -13.96 -1.37
C LEU A 60 22.69 -13.07 -2.43
N PRO A 61 21.74 -12.21 -2.05
CA PRO A 61 21.07 -11.32 -2.98
C PRO A 61 21.99 -10.20 -3.44
N LYS A 62 21.72 -9.64 -4.63
CA LYS A 62 22.32 -8.38 -5.07
C LYS A 62 21.47 -7.22 -4.53
N VAL A 63 22.07 -6.37 -3.70
CA VAL A 63 21.40 -5.20 -3.13
C VAL A 63 22.12 -3.94 -3.57
N THR A 64 21.38 -2.96 -4.07
CA THR A 64 21.93 -1.65 -4.44
C THR A 64 20.99 -0.55 -3.92
N ALA A 65 21.60 0.47 -3.32
CA ALA A 65 20.93 1.69 -2.89
C ALA A 65 20.97 2.72 -4.03
N VAL A 66 19.83 3.31 -4.35
CA VAL A 66 19.67 4.25 -5.49
C VAL A 66 18.74 5.38 -5.08
N SER A 67 19.08 6.63 -5.47
CA SER A 67 18.19 7.76 -5.30
C SER A 67 17.07 7.76 -6.36
N LEU A 68 16.01 8.52 -6.12
CA LEU A 68 14.92 8.65 -7.09
C LEU A 68 15.43 9.25 -8.42
N GLU A 69 16.38 10.18 -8.33
CA GLU A 69 16.98 10.88 -9.46
C GLU A 69 17.84 9.95 -10.31
N ASP A 70 18.62 9.08 -9.65
CA ASP A 70 19.57 8.18 -10.33
C ASP A 70 18.93 6.99 -11.04
N ILE A 71 17.64 6.75 -10.87
CA ILE A 71 16.93 5.68 -11.59
C ILE A 71 17.09 5.82 -13.11
N ASP A 72 17.09 7.04 -13.62
CA ASP A 72 17.23 7.29 -15.05
C ASP A 72 18.61 6.87 -15.61
N LEU A 73 19.62 6.78 -14.75
CA LEU A 73 20.98 6.35 -15.10
C LEU A 73 21.15 4.82 -15.03
N LEU A 74 20.15 4.07 -14.54
CA LEU A 74 20.24 2.62 -14.43
C LEU A 74 20.33 1.95 -15.81
N ASP A 75 21.27 1.01 -15.92
CA ASP A 75 21.32 0.07 -17.03
C ASP A 75 20.25 -1.02 -16.85
N CYS A 76 19.12 -0.87 -17.55
CA CYS A 76 17.97 -1.75 -17.43
C CYS A 76 18.31 -3.23 -17.63
N SER A 77 19.29 -3.54 -18.47
CA SER A 77 19.68 -4.93 -18.75
C SER A 77 20.23 -5.65 -17.51
N LYS A 78 20.90 -4.92 -16.63
CA LYS A 78 21.46 -5.45 -15.38
C LYS A 78 20.42 -5.60 -14.27
N TRP A 79 19.30 -4.87 -14.39
CA TRP A 79 18.27 -4.78 -13.33
C TRP A 79 16.97 -5.51 -13.67
N GLN A 80 16.93 -6.26 -14.77
CA GLN A 80 15.81 -7.17 -15.03
C GLN A 80 15.63 -8.14 -13.85
N GLY A 81 14.37 -8.32 -13.43
CA GLY A 81 14.02 -9.15 -12.28
C GLY A 81 14.31 -8.52 -10.90
N CYS A 82 14.68 -7.23 -10.81
CA CYS A 82 14.88 -6.56 -9.53
C CYS A 82 13.55 -6.25 -8.83
N ILE A 83 13.61 -6.19 -7.50
CA ILE A 83 12.49 -5.81 -6.64
C ILE A 83 12.81 -4.44 -6.05
N PRO A 84 12.09 -3.38 -6.45
CA PRO A 84 12.24 -2.06 -5.87
C PRO A 84 11.54 -1.97 -4.51
N ILE A 85 12.19 -1.34 -3.53
CA ILE A 85 11.64 -1.07 -2.21
C ILE A 85 11.90 0.41 -1.87
N GLY A 86 10.86 1.20 -1.75
CA GLY A 86 10.91 2.63 -1.52
C GLY A 86 9.53 3.27 -1.52
N THR A 87 9.46 4.57 -1.77
CA THR A 87 8.18 5.29 -1.95
C THR A 87 7.45 4.81 -3.21
N ILE A 88 6.18 5.16 -3.32
CA ILE A 88 5.38 4.78 -4.51
C ILE A 88 6.00 5.35 -5.77
N GLU A 89 6.49 6.59 -5.74
CA GLU A 89 7.10 7.28 -6.87
C GLU A 89 8.40 6.58 -7.31
N PHE A 90 9.18 6.09 -6.33
CA PHE A 90 10.40 5.32 -6.61
C PHE A 90 10.05 4.00 -7.30
N VAL A 91 9.11 3.26 -6.75
CA VAL A 91 8.69 1.97 -7.31
C VAL A 91 8.11 2.13 -8.70
N GLU A 92 7.21 3.12 -8.92
CA GLU A 92 6.64 3.43 -10.23
C GLU A 92 7.72 3.79 -11.26
N LYS A 93 8.70 4.60 -10.85
CA LYS A 93 9.80 4.99 -11.75
C LYS A 93 10.66 3.79 -12.16
N VAL A 94 10.97 2.88 -11.22
CA VAL A 94 11.67 1.62 -11.53
C VAL A 94 10.80 0.73 -12.43
N MET A 95 9.51 0.56 -12.12
CA MET A 95 8.60 -0.24 -12.94
C MET A 95 8.52 0.28 -14.37
N LYS A 96 8.40 1.58 -14.54
CA LYS A 96 8.39 2.21 -15.87
C LYS A 96 9.71 2.01 -16.60
N LYS A 97 10.84 2.21 -15.93
CA LYS A 97 12.19 2.14 -16.53
C LYS A 97 12.61 0.71 -16.86
N VAL A 98 12.40 -0.24 -15.94
CA VAL A 98 12.95 -1.61 -16.03
C VAL A 98 11.93 -2.59 -16.60
N TYR A 99 10.65 -2.42 -16.28
CA TYR A 99 9.59 -3.37 -16.65
C TYR A 99 8.64 -2.84 -17.72
N HIS A 100 8.80 -1.56 -18.14
CA HIS A 100 7.94 -0.88 -19.12
C HIS A 100 6.46 -0.81 -18.65
N VAL A 101 6.22 -0.84 -17.37
CA VAL A 101 4.90 -0.70 -16.74
C VAL A 101 4.67 0.76 -16.43
N SER A 102 3.56 1.33 -16.91
CA SER A 102 3.33 2.77 -16.85
C SER A 102 2.81 3.28 -15.51
N GLN A 103 2.14 2.43 -14.71
CA GLN A 103 1.49 2.86 -13.48
C GLN A 103 1.19 1.67 -12.56
N ILE A 104 1.35 1.86 -11.24
CA ILE A 104 0.80 0.98 -10.21
C ILE A 104 -0.70 1.23 -10.13
N LYS A 105 -1.50 0.16 -10.09
CA LYS A 105 -2.95 0.30 -9.94
C LYS A 105 -3.26 0.86 -8.54
N PRO A 106 -4.20 1.84 -8.46
CA PRO A 106 -4.63 2.34 -7.17
C PRO A 106 -5.15 1.19 -6.30
N GLY A 107 -4.67 1.15 -5.06
CA GLY A 107 -5.15 0.19 -4.07
C GLY A 107 -6.53 0.62 -3.59
N ASN A 108 -7.58 0.22 -4.30
CA ASN A 108 -8.93 0.34 -3.77
C ASN A 108 -9.23 -0.82 -2.84
N ILE A 109 -10.05 -0.56 -1.82
CA ILE A 109 -10.50 -1.62 -0.91
C ILE A 109 -11.19 -2.70 -1.74
N PRO A 110 -10.73 -3.95 -1.70
CA PRO A 110 -11.34 -5.05 -2.44
C PRO A 110 -12.84 -5.16 -2.16
N LEU A 111 -13.65 -5.41 -3.20
CA LEU A 111 -15.12 -5.52 -3.06
C LEU A 111 -15.54 -6.50 -1.97
N ALA A 112 -14.81 -7.61 -1.82
CA ALA A 112 -15.08 -8.61 -0.78
C ALA A 112 -14.95 -8.05 0.66
N LEU A 113 -14.16 -6.97 0.85
CA LEU A 113 -14.05 -6.26 2.13
C LEU A 113 -15.10 -5.16 2.29
N GLN A 114 -15.81 -4.78 1.25
CA GLN A 114 -16.83 -3.72 1.27
C GLN A 114 -18.15 -4.22 1.87
N GLN A 115 -18.07 -4.83 3.05
CA GLN A 115 -19.21 -5.36 3.78
C GLN A 115 -19.49 -4.48 5.00
N ASN A 116 -20.77 -4.25 5.32
CA ASN A 116 -21.16 -3.44 6.48
C ASN A 116 -20.53 -3.91 7.79
N ARG A 117 -20.32 -5.24 7.96
CA ARG A 117 -19.68 -5.81 9.14
C ARG A 117 -18.22 -5.34 9.32
N PHE A 118 -17.53 -4.97 8.21
CA PHE A 118 -16.17 -4.46 8.23
C PHE A 118 -16.13 -2.94 8.26
N TYR A 119 -16.91 -2.30 7.39
CA TYR A 119 -16.88 -0.84 7.26
C TYR A 119 -17.47 -0.09 8.44
N LYS A 120 -18.53 -0.64 9.06
CA LYS A 120 -19.29 0.03 10.14
C LYS A 120 -19.79 1.42 9.77
N ARG A 121 -19.79 1.76 8.48
CA ARG A 121 -20.24 3.03 7.93
C ARG A 121 -20.76 2.87 6.50
N ARG A 122 -21.56 3.83 6.03
CA ARG A 122 -21.98 3.90 4.63
C ARG A 122 -20.82 4.32 3.76
N VAL A 123 -20.71 3.69 2.59
CA VAL A 123 -19.69 3.98 1.56
C VAL A 123 -20.39 3.99 0.21
N ALA A 124 -20.02 4.96 -0.64
CA ALA A 124 -20.54 5.08 -2.00
C ALA A 124 -19.45 5.48 -3.00
N TYR A 125 -19.69 5.17 -4.25
CA TYR A 125 -18.94 5.69 -5.38
C TYR A 125 -19.72 6.84 -5.99
N ALA A 126 -19.13 8.03 -6.02
CA ALA A 126 -19.77 9.25 -6.50
C ALA A 126 -19.13 9.70 -7.82
N PRO A 127 -19.89 9.72 -8.94
CA PRO A 127 -19.42 10.25 -10.21
C PRO A 127 -19.47 11.79 -10.20
N GLY A 128 -18.37 12.38 -9.70
CA GLY A 128 -18.23 13.84 -9.62
C GLY A 128 -18.87 14.50 -8.39
N VAL A 129 -18.72 15.81 -8.31
CA VAL A 129 -19.03 16.63 -7.13
C VAL A 129 -20.52 16.68 -6.80
N GLU A 130 -21.41 16.71 -7.81
CA GLU A 130 -22.85 16.77 -7.57
C GLU A 130 -23.38 15.53 -6.84
N ALA A 131 -22.82 14.35 -7.19
CA ALA A 131 -23.18 13.12 -6.49
C ALA A 131 -22.70 13.14 -5.02
N VAL A 132 -21.56 13.76 -4.73
CA VAL A 132 -21.10 13.95 -3.34
C VAL A 132 -22.06 14.86 -2.57
N ARG A 133 -22.50 15.98 -3.17
CA ARG A 133 -23.44 16.91 -2.56
C ARG A 133 -24.77 16.23 -2.17
N MET A 134 -25.27 15.35 -3.07
CA MET A 134 -26.50 14.59 -2.78
C MET A 134 -26.34 13.67 -1.57
N LEU A 135 -25.16 13.07 -1.36
CA LEU A 135 -24.92 12.14 -0.24
C LEU A 135 -25.05 12.80 1.15
N TYR A 136 -24.77 14.10 1.28
CA TYR A 136 -25.02 14.80 2.55
C TYR A 136 -26.49 14.75 2.94
N ASP A 137 -27.39 15.00 1.96
CA ASP A 137 -28.83 14.99 2.20
C ASP A 137 -29.37 13.56 2.34
N ASP A 138 -28.97 12.66 1.45
CA ASP A 138 -29.42 11.26 1.44
C ASP A 138 -29.01 10.52 2.71
N TRP A 139 -27.86 10.86 3.26
CA TRP A 139 -27.34 10.25 4.47
C TRP A 139 -27.68 11.04 5.73
N GLY A 140 -28.13 12.26 5.60
CA GLY A 140 -28.46 13.14 6.73
C GLY A 140 -27.24 13.47 7.58
N VAL A 141 -26.07 13.71 6.95
CA VAL A 141 -24.80 14.00 7.62
C VAL A 141 -24.26 15.36 7.21
N ASP A 142 -23.47 15.98 8.09
CA ASP A 142 -22.82 17.25 7.84
C ASP A 142 -21.35 17.12 7.39
N GLU A 143 -20.77 15.94 7.52
CA GLU A 143 -19.38 15.65 7.17
C GLU A 143 -19.28 14.35 6.37
N LEU A 144 -18.44 14.36 5.32
CA LEU A 144 -18.11 13.18 4.51
C LEU A 144 -16.60 13.07 4.33
N PHE A 145 -16.08 11.85 4.36
CA PHE A 145 -14.72 11.58 3.92
C PHE A 145 -14.73 11.33 2.42
N VAL A 146 -13.86 12.02 1.68
CA VAL A 146 -13.78 11.97 0.21
C VAL A 146 -12.35 11.64 -0.21
N LYS A 147 -12.18 10.67 -1.12
CA LYS A 147 -10.91 10.36 -1.77
C LYS A 147 -11.08 10.01 -3.23
N SER A 148 -10.01 10.12 -4.03
CA SER A 148 -10.02 9.64 -5.41
C SER A 148 -10.21 8.13 -5.48
N TYR A 149 -11.00 7.67 -6.45
CA TYR A 149 -11.11 6.25 -6.79
C TYR A 149 -9.95 5.77 -7.67
N SER A 150 -9.42 6.64 -8.54
CA SER A 150 -8.49 6.29 -9.61
C SER A 150 -7.03 6.65 -9.34
N ARG A 151 -6.75 7.46 -8.31
CA ARG A 151 -5.40 7.91 -7.96
C ARG A 151 -5.00 7.53 -6.54
N LEU A 152 -3.74 7.14 -6.35
CA LEU A 152 -3.24 6.64 -5.06
C LEU A 152 -3.13 7.73 -4.00
N LYS A 153 -2.50 8.82 -4.27
CA LYS A 153 -2.35 9.95 -3.35
C LYS A 153 -2.87 11.21 -4.00
N THR A 154 -3.77 11.91 -3.34
CA THR A 154 -4.27 13.20 -3.79
C THR A 154 -4.29 14.19 -2.63
N ASP A 155 -3.96 15.43 -2.92
CA ASP A 155 -3.91 16.51 -1.93
C ASP A 155 -5.29 16.82 -1.33
N PHE A 156 -6.36 16.39 -2.00
CA PHE A 156 -7.73 16.60 -1.55
C PHE A 156 -8.30 15.45 -0.72
N THR A 157 -7.58 14.35 -0.51
CA THR A 157 -8.11 13.26 0.34
C THR A 157 -8.33 13.77 1.76
N GLY A 158 -9.57 13.71 2.26
CA GLY A 158 -9.90 14.23 3.59
C GLY A 158 -11.38 14.31 3.92
N VAL A 159 -11.67 14.92 5.06
CA VAL A 159 -13.03 15.19 5.54
C VAL A 159 -13.49 16.55 5.08
N TYR A 160 -14.69 16.61 4.51
CA TYR A 160 -15.33 17.82 4.03
C TYR A 160 -16.69 18.01 4.70
N LYS A 161 -17.03 19.26 4.99
CA LYS A 161 -18.34 19.64 5.55
C LYS A 161 -19.27 20.08 4.43
N LYS A 162 -20.55 19.84 4.62
CA LYS A 162 -21.60 20.34 3.73
C LYS A 162 -21.57 21.87 3.54
N SER A 163 -21.08 22.59 4.56
CA SER A 163 -20.95 24.05 4.55
C SER A 163 -19.68 24.57 3.87
N ASP A 164 -18.75 23.69 3.47
CA ASP A 164 -17.49 24.12 2.87
C ASP A 164 -17.73 24.75 1.49
N SER A 165 -17.11 25.91 1.25
CA SER A 165 -17.19 26.62 -0.02
C SER A 165 -16.19 26.12 -1.07
N SER A 166 -15.26 25.24 -0.67
CA SER A 166 -14.19 24.70 -1.53
C SER A 166 -14.36 23.21 -1.72
N GLU A 167 -14.37 22.77 -2.97
CA GLU A 167 -14.46 21.37 -3.37
C GLU A 167 -13.24 21.01 -4.23
N PRO A 168 -12.05 20.82 -3.64
CA PRO A 168 -10.81 20.60 -4.39
C PRO A 168 -10.84 19.29 -5.20
N TYR A 169 -11.80 18.40 -4.94
CA TYR A 169 -12.06 17.17 -5.68
C TYR A 169 -12.99 17.34 -6.89
N ALA A 170 -13.45 18.55 -7.19
CA ALA A 170 -14.47 18.80 -8.23
C ALA A 170 -14.07 18.32 -9.64
N SER A 171 -12.78 18.27 -9.95
CA SER A 171 -12.27 17.77 -11.23
C SER A 171 -12.11 16.25 -11.30
N GLU A 172 -12.32 15.54 -10.19
CA GLU A 172 -12.14 14.09 -10.12
C GLU A 172 -13.37 13.38 -10.71
N PRO A 173 -13.19 12.48 -11.70
CA PRO A 173 -14.31 11.84 -12.37
C PRO A 173 -15.05 10.82 -11.53
N MET A 174 -14.35 10.20 -10.57
CA MET A 174 -14.93 9.18 -9.68
C MET A 174 -14.30 9.29 -8.29
N LEU A 175 -15.15 9.40 -7.29
CA LEU A 175 -14.78 9.55 -5.89
C LEU A 175 -15.28 8.36 -5.08
N LEU A 176 -14.49 7.95 -4.10
CA LEU A 176 -14.92 7.09 -3.00
C LEU A 176 -15.30 8.00 -1.83
N VAL A 177 -16.55 7.91 -1.40
CA VAL A 177 -17.13 8.73 -0.34
C VAL A 177 -17.60 7.84 0.79
N SER A 178 -17.32 8.23 2.02
CA SER A 178 -17.85 7.52 3.20
C SER A 178 -18.29 8.46 4.30
N GLU A 179 -19.12 7.94 5.20
CA GLU A 179 -19.36 8.61 6.48
C GLU A 179 -18.04 8.73 7.26
N VAL A 180 -17.94 9.75 8.07
CA VAL A 180 -16.83 9.94 9.01
C VAL A 180 -17.13 9.18 10.28
N LEU A 181 -16.25 8.23 10.62
CA LEU A 181 -16.38 7.54 11.90
C LEU A 181 -15.86 8.42 13.05
N PRO A 182 -16.50 8.40 14.21
CA PRO A 182 -16.10 9.23 15.33
C PRO A 182 -14.75 8.75 15.92
N MET A 183 -13.76 9.63 15.83
CA MET A 183 -12.42 9.46 16.40
C MET A 183 -12.05 10.74 17.16
N ARG A 184 -12.77 11.05 18.22
CA ARG A 184 -12.65 12.35 18.89
C ARG A 184 -12.12 12.25 20.32
N THR A 185 -11.92 11.04 20.84
CA THR A 185 -11.51 10.83 22.23
C THR A 185 -10.22 9.99 22.34
N ASP A 186 -9.70 9.88 23.55
CA ASP A 186 -8.61 8.97 23.90
C ASP A 186 -9.00 7.47 23.85
N ARG A 187 -10.26 7.18 23.50
CA ARG A 187 -10.79 5.82 23.33
C ARG A 187 -10.63 5.27 21.93
N CYS A 188 -10.17 6.07 20.98
CA CYS A 188 -9.95 5.61 19.61
C CYS A 188 -8.48 5.37 19.30
N SER A 189 -8.26 4.52 18.30
CA SER A 189 -6.93 4.14 17.83
C SER A 189 -6.99 3.69 16.39
N GLU A 190 -5.85 3.79 15.70
CA GLU A 190 -5.68 3.23 14.35
C GLU A 190 -4.51 2.26 14.32
N TRP A 191 -4.71 1.15 13.59
CA TRP A 191 -3.81 0.04 13.55
C TRP A 191 -3.62 -0.45 12.12
N ARG A 192 -2.40 -0.84 11.78
CA ARG A 192 -2.06 -1.50 10.52
C ARG A 192 -1.76 -2.97 10.77
N ALA A 193 -2.56 -3.85 10.20
CA ALA A 193 -2.28 -5.28 10.14
C ALA A 193 -1.51 -5.60 8.85
N PHE A 194 -0.39 -6.31 8.98
CA PHE A 194 0.42 -6.81 7.87
C PHE A 194 -0.02 -8.22 7.54
N VAL A 195 -0.48 -8.41 6.31
CA VAL A 195 -1.13 -9.65 5.88
C VAL A 195 -0.35 -10.32 4.76
N HIS A 196 -0.05 -11.60 4.94
CA HIS A 196 0.59 -12.42 3.92
C HIS A 196 -0.19 -13.74 3.75
N HIS A 197 -0.68 -13.99 2.53
CA HIS A 197 -1.54 -15.12 2.21
C HIS A 197 -2.73 -15.28 3.18
N GLY A 198 -3.41 -14.18 3.49
CA GLY A 198 -4.59 -14.15 4.36
C GLY A 198 -4.31 -14.33 5.85
N LYS A 199 -3.03 -14.32 6.26
CA LYS A 199 -2.63 -14.42 7.68
C LYS A 199 -2.05 -13.11 8.15
N VAL A 200 -2.50 -12.64 9.31
CA VAL A 200 -1.87 -11.50 9.99
C VAL A 200 -0.51 -11.95 10.52
N LEU A 201 0.54 -11.27 10.09
CA LEU A 201 1.92 -11.50 10.54
C LEU A 201 2.25 -10.64 11.76
N ASP A 202 1.82 -9.39 11.72
CA ASP A 202 2.03 -8.40 12.78
C ASP A 202 0.94 -7.33 12.70
N ILE A 203 0.74 -6.60 13.79
CA ILE A 203 -0.16 -5.45 13.84
C ILE A 203 0.48 -4.33 14.65
N LYS A 204 0.46 -3.11 14.13
CA LYS A 204 1.08 -1.93 14.76
C LYS A 204 0.09 -0.80 14.90
N ASN A 205 0.09 -0.18 16.08
CA ASN A 205 -0.60 1.10 16.27
C ASN A 205 0.20 2.20 15.57
N TYR A 206 -0.47 3.05 14.79
CA TYR A 206 0.15 4.19 14.13
C TYR A 206 -0.51 5.53 14.50
N SER A 207 -1.69 5.49 15.13
CA SER A 207 -2.41 6.69 15.57
C SER A 207 -3.30 6.39 16.78
N GLY A 208 -3.56 7.39 17.59
CA GLY A 208 -4.44 7.31 18.77
C GLY A 208 -3.85 6.53 19.94
N ASN A 209 -4.74 5.98 20.78
CA ASN A 209 -4.36 5.33 22.03
C ASN A 209 -3.92 3.86 21.80
N PRO A 210 -2.64 3.50 22.02
CA PRO A 210 -2.12 2.15 21.79
C PRO A 210 -2.68 1.09 22.75
N TRP A 211 -3.40 1.48 23.80
CA TRP A 211 -4.05 0.55 24.72
C TRP A 211 -5.49 0.19 24.31
N VAL A 212 -6.00 0.85 23.27
CA VAL A 212 -7.31 0.55 22.69
C VAL A 212 -7.09 -0.40 21.52
N LEU A 213 -7.26 -1.70 21.77
CA LEU A 213 -6.95 -2.77 20.80
C LEU A 213 -8.16 -3.07 19.91
N PRO A 214 -7.96 -3.34 18.60
CA PRO A 214 -9.03 -3.78 17.73
C PRO A 214 -9.49 -5.20 18.06
N ASP A 215 -10.72 -5.54 17.66
CA ASP A 215 -11.22 -6.93 17.71
C ASP A 215 -10.36 -7.83 16.83
N ARG A 216 -9.62 -8.71 17.48
CA ARG A 216 -8.70 -9.64 16.83
C ARG A 216 -9.40 -10.53 15.80
N SER A 217 -10.55 -11.07 16.14
CA SER A 217 -11.26 -12.01 15.26
C SER A 217 -11.75 -11.32 14.00
N LEU A 218 -12.20 -10.08 14.12
CA LEU A 218 -12.63 -9.27 12.99
C LEU A 218 -11.46 -8.88 12.09
N VAL A 219 -10.29 -8.55 12.66
CA VAL A 219 -9.06 -8.27 11.89
C VAL A 219 -8.58 -9.52 11.14
N GLU A 220 -8.61 -10.71 11.78
CA GLU A 220 -8.25 -11.98 11.15
C GLU A 220 -9.23 -12.33 10.00
N ASP A 221 -10.53 -12.06 10.15
CA ASP A 221 -11.53 -12.23 9.09
C ASP A 221 -11.29 -11.27 7.91
N MET A 222 -10.98 -10.00 8.20
CA MET A 222 -10.60 -9.03 7.17
C MET A 222 -9.33 -9.49 6.43
N ALA A 223 -8.31 -9.92 7.17
CA ALA A 223 -7.05 -10.40 6.61
C ALA A 223 -7.26 -11.62 5.70
N LYS A 224 -8.06 -12.59 6.12
CA LYS A 224 -8.42 -13.75 5.30
C LYS A 224 -9.11 -13.33 4.01
N THR A 225 -10.09 -12.43 4.11
CA THR A 225 -10.84 -11.92 2.96
C THR A 225 -9.94 -11.13 2.00
N ALA A 226 -9.04 -10.31 2.53
CA ALA A 226 -8.06 -9.57 1.72
C ALA A 226 -7.09 -10.52 1.02
N GLY A 227 -6.60 -11.53 1.71
CA GLY A 227 -5.59 -12.48 1.23
C GLY A 227 -6.05 -13.37 0.07
N ASP A 228 -7.35 -13.50 -0.17
CA ASP A 228 -7.88 -14.16 -1.36
C ASP A 228 -7.56 -13.37 -2.64
N LEU A 229 -7.44 -12.05 -2.55
CA LEU A 229 -7.20 -11.13 -3.67
C LEU A 229 -5.79 -10.56 -3.68
N LEU A 230 -5.27 -10.21 -2.50
CA LEU A 230 -3.95 -9.60 -2.31
C LEU A 230 -3.09 -10.50 -1.44
N LYS A 231 -2.10 -11.16 -2.02
CA LYS A 231 -1.24 -12.14 -1.29
C LYS A 231 -0.30 -11.47 -0.28
N ALA A 232 0.10 -10.23 -0.53
CA ALA A 232 0.83 -9.39 0.42
C ALA A 232 0.16 -8.01 0.48
N CYS A 233 -0.47 -7.69 1.61
CA CYS A 233 -1.24 -6.46 1.76
C CYS A 233 -1.18 -5.93 3.20
N THR A 234 -1.68 -4.70 3.36
CA THR A 234 -2.03 -4.15 4.66
C THR A 234 -3.54 -4.03 4.78
N VAL A 235 -4.03 -4.18 6.00
CA VAL A 235 -5.40 -3.91 6.39
C VAL A 235 -5.34 -2.91 7.54
N ASP A 236 -5.77 -1.69 7.27
CA ASP A 236 -5.82 -0.63 8.26
C ASP A 236 -7.21 -0.62 8.90
N VAL A 237 -7.22 -0.66 10.22
CA VAL A 237 -8.44 -0.66 11.01
C VAL A 237 -8.38 0.43 12.06
N MET A 238 -9.55 0.93 12.43
CA MET A 238 -9.70 1.83 13.57
C MET A 238 -10.57 1.19 14.65
N VAL A 239 -10.35 1.62 15.89
CA VAL A 239 -11.31 1.44 16.96
C VAL A 239 -11.98 2.78 17.21
N THR A 240 -13.29 2.81 17.10
CA THR A 240 -14.12 4.02 17.25
C THR A 240 -14.32 4.39 18.72
N ASP A 241 -14.85 5.58 19.01
CA ASP A 241 -15.13 6.06 20.38
C ASP A 241 -16.07 5.14 21.18
N ASP A 242 -16.92 4.38 20.50
CA ASP A 242 -17.83 3.39 21.10
C ASP A 242 -17.23 1.97 21.16
N GLY A 243 -15.98 1.82 20.78
CA GLY A 243 -15.22 0.57 20.89
C GLY A 243 -15.41 -0.41 19.72
N GLU A 244 -16.09 0.01 18.64
CA GLU A 244 -16.21 -0.84 17.46
C GLU A 244 -14.95 -0.82 16.61
N THR A 245 -14.56 -1.99 16.10
CA THR A 245 -13.48 -2.11 15.10
C THR A 245 -14.06 -1.95 13.70
N ALA A 246 -13.51 -1.01 12.94
CA ALA A 246 -13.94 -0.70 11.58
C ALA A 246 -12.75 -0.72 10.59
N LEU A 247 -13.01 -1.19 9.37
CA LEU A 247 -12.04 -1.13 8.27
C LEU A 247 -11.86 0.32 7.82
N VAL A 248 -10.61 0.77 7.77
CA VAL A 248 -10.21 2.07 7.19
C VAL A 248 -9.81 1.89 5.74
N GLU A 249 -8.83 1.02 5.50
CA GLU A 249 -8.23 0.81 4.19
C GLU A 249 -7.65 -0.61 4.07
N ALA A 250 -7.56 -1.11 2.84
CA ALA A 250 -6.81 -2.31 2.52
C ALA A 250 -6.18 -2.14 1.14
N HIS A 251 -4.87 -2.35 1.06
CA HIS A 251 -4.13 -2.19 -0.19
C HIS A 251 -2.88 -3.07 -0.23
N ASN A 252 -2.30 -3.20 -1.43
CA ASN A 252 -1.03 -3.88 -1.62
C ASN A 252 0.04 -3.35 -0.65
N PHE A 253 0.86 -4.24 -0.13
CA PHE A 253 1.95 -3.88 0.80
C PHE A 253 3.05 -3.01 0.15
N ILE A 254 3.03 -2.81 -1.15
CA ILE A 254 4.02 -1.98 -1.85
C ILE A 254 4.05 -0.55 -1.29
N SER A 255 5.23 -0.05 -0.97
CA SER A 255 5.42 1.31 -0.41
C SER A 255 4.64 1.59 0.88
N CYS A 256 4.47 0.59 1.74
CA CYS A 256 3.84 0.73 3.04
C CYS A 256 4.87 0.88 4.17
N GLY A 257 4.63 1.81 5.08
CA GLY A 257 5.43 1.94 6.31
C GLY A 257 5.27 0.71 7.19
N SER A 258 6.38 0.18 7.71
CA SER A 258 6.39 -1.00 8.58
C SER A 258 6.04 -0.68 10.04
N TYR A 259 6.15 0.58 10.45
CA TYR A 259 5.96 1.02 11.85
C TYR A 259 6.70 0.15 12.87
N GLY A 260 7.89 -0.35 12.48
CA GLY A 260 8.70 -1.24 13.31
C GLY A 260 8.23 -2.70 13.32
N ALA A 261 7.37 -3.11 12.39
CA ALA A 261 7.05 -4.53 12.19
C ALA A 261 8.25 -5.28 11.59
N GLU A 262 8.52 -6.47 12.10
CA GLU A 262 9.53 -7.38 11.57
C GLU A 262 8.89 -8.29 10.51
N LEU A 263 8.92 -7.85 9.26
CA LEU A 263 8.22 -8.52 8.17
C LEU A 263 9.16 -9.41 7.36
N PRO A 264 8.71 -10.61 6.95
CA PRO A 264 9.54 -11.55 6.22
C PRO A 264 9.77 -11.10 4.77
N LEU A 265 10.96 -11.35 4.24
CA LEU A 265 11.33 -11.01 2.87
C LEU A 265 10.34 -11.50 1.79
N PRO A 266 9.72 -12.71 1.89
CA PRO A 266 8.71 -13.14 0.95
C PRO A 266 7.52 -12.18 0.81
N MET A 267 7.15 -11.42 1.86
CA MET A 267 6.08 -10.44 1.79
C MET A 267 6.44 -9.27 0.86
N TYR A 268 7.67 -8.74 0.95
CA TYR A 268 8.17 -7.68 0.06
C TYR A 268 8.23 -8.15 -1.40
N LYS A 269 8.72 -9.37 -1.62
CA LYS A 269 8.76 -9.98 -2.96
C LYS A 269 7.35 -10.14 -3.54
N GLN A 270 6.43 -10.68 -2.75
CA GLN A 270 5.06 -10.93 -3.18
C GLN A 270 4.30 -9.64 -3.47
N ALA A 271 4.51 -8.59 -2.67
CA ALA A 271 3.89 -7.28 -2.89
C ALA A 271 4.24 -6.71 -4.26
N PHE A 272 5.49 -6.83 -4.68
CA PHE A 272 5.93 -6.39 -5.99
C PHE A 272 5.42 -7.32 -7.12
N LEU A 273 5.55 -8.65 -6.94
CA LEU A 273 5.17 -9.61 -7.97
C LEU A 273 3.68 -9.55 -8.31
N GLN A 274 2.81 -9.33 -7.33
CA GLN A 274 1.37 -9.21 -7.60
C GLN A 274 1.01 -7.96 -8.40
N GLU A 275 1.78 -6.87 -8.32
CA GLU A 275 1.59 -5.69 -9.20
C GLU A 275 2.04 -5.97 -10.63
N VAL A 276 3.15 -6.69 -10.81
CA VAL A 276 3.69 -7.02 -12.15
C VAL A 276 2.83 -8.07 -12.86
N HIS A 277 2.24 -9.02 -12.12
CA HIS A 277 1.42 -10.09 -12.71
C HIS A 277 -0.03 -9.66 -13.01
N CYS A 278 -0.51 -8.57 -12.44
CA CYS A 278 -1.85 -8.05 -12.73
C CYS A 278 -1.93 -7.26 -14.05
N LEU A 279 -0.86 -7.25 -14.82
CA LEU A 279 -0.72 -6.60 -16.13
C LEU A 279 -0.72 -7.64 -17.22
#